data_6bf3c175c1a2c82e98e34926e5d2e246
#
_entry.id   6bf3c175c1a2c82e98e34926e5d2e246
#
_cell.length_a   1.000
_cell.length_b   1.000
_cell.length_c   1.000
_cell.angle_alpha   90.00
_cell.angle_beta   90.00
_cell.angle_gamma   90.00
#
_symmetry.space_group_name_H-M   'P 1'
#
loop_
_entity.id
_entity.type
_entity.pdbx_description
1 polymer ?
#
loop_
_entity_poly.entity_id
_entity_poly.type
_entity_poly.pdbx_seq_one_letter_code
_entity_poly.pdbx_strand_id
1 'polypeptide(L)'
;MKRKIVSLGILLTALAFTGCAKKNKVTESTTEVVASQTAAITVAEEEAETSASNKIMVAEALGIEPSDRAVDKIAASLDAIGTGKLQSTTKDTENGEVVLNIVAEDAMEFRLYLSASNSVKAALCTSTNEWVLKSEE
;
A
#
# COMPACT_ATOMS: atom_id res chain seq x y z
N MET A 1 25.26 -18.49 -9.49
CA MET A 1 24.64 -19.81 -9.30
C MET A 1 23.30 -19.76 -8.59
N LYS A 2 23.16 -18.93 -7.59
CA LYS A 2 21.89 -18.79 -6.82
C LYS A 2 20.71 -18.31 -7.67
N ARG A 3 20.95 -17.53 -8.70
CA ARG A 3 19.90 -16.96 -9.55
C ARG A 3 19.17 -17.99 -10.41
N LYS A 4 19.81 -19.07 -10.74
CA LYS A 4 19.23 -20.14 -11.57
C LYS A 4 18.19 -20.98 -10.82
N ILE A 5 18.38 -21.12 -9.54
CA ILE A 5 17.50 -21.92 -8.69
C ILE A 5 16.15 -21.22 -8.46
N VAL A 6 16.17 -19.90 -8.30
CA VAL A 6 14.96 -19.11 -8.12
C VAL A 6 14.08 -19.15 -9.37
N SER A 7 14.69 -19.10 -10.52
CA SER A 7 13.98 -19.19 -11.80
C SER A 7 13.24 -20.52 -11.97
N LEU A 8 13.83 -21.59 -11.50
CA LEU A 8 13.24 -22.92 -11.59
C LEU A 8 12.02 -23.09 -10.69
N GLY A 9 12.08 -22.50 -9.51
CA GLY A 9 10.95 -22.55 -8.58
C GLY A 9 9.70 -21.85 -9.09
N ILE A 10 9.86 -20.73 -9.77
CA ILE A 10 8.76 -19.99 -10.34
C ILE A 10 8.09 -20.80 -11.47
N LEU A 11 8.88 -21.46 -12.26
CA LEU A 11 8.38 -22.29 -13.38
C LEU A 11 7.53 -23.47 -12.88
N LEU A 12 7.96 -24.09 -11.80
CA LEU A 12 7.24 -25.19 -11.17
C LEU A 12 5.88 -24.74 -10.60
N THR A 13 5.83 -23.57 -10.03
CA THR A 13 4.60 -23.02 -9.50
C THR A 13 3.58 -22.76 -10.62
N ALA A 14 4.03 -22.24 -11.75
CA ALA A 14 3.17 -22.02 -12.90
C ALA A 14 2.58 -23.33 -13.44
N LEU A 15 3.36 -24.39 -13.47
CA LEU A 15 2.90 -25.72 -13.89
C LEU A 15 1.86 -26.30 -12.96
N ALA A 16 1.98 -26.06 -11.66
CA ALA A 16 0.98 -26.51 -10.69
C ALA A 16 -0.39 -25.86 -10.94
N PHE A 17 -0.40 -24.58 -11.27
CA PHE A 17 -1.64 -23.89 -11.65
C PHE A 17 -2.27 -24.47 -12.90
N THR A 18 -1.47 -24.75 -13.90
CA THR A 18 -1.94 -25.35 -15.15
C THR A 18 -2.56 -26.74 -14.90
N GLY A 19 -1.95 -27.51 -14.01
CA GLY A 19 -2.47 -28.81 -13.62
C GLY A 19 -3.84 -28.74 -12.94
N CYS A 20 -4.06 -27.77 -12.09
CA CYS A 20 -5.34 -27.56 -11.44
C CYS A 20 -6.46 -27.19 -12.42
N ALA A 21 -6.17 -26.37 -13.41
CA ALA A 21 -7.11 -25.97 -14.44
C ALA A 21 -7.61 -27.18 -15.25
N LYS A 22 -6.78 -28.14 -15.50
CA LYS A 22 -7.14 -29.35 -16.27
C LYS A 22 -8.13 -30.27 -15.58
N LYS A 23 -8.13 -30.28 -14.27
CA LYS A 23 -9.02 -31.17 -13.50
C LYS A 23 -10.49 -30.82 -13.66
N ASN A 24 -10.78 -29.62 -14.04
CA ASN A 24 -12.12 -29.08 -14.13
C ASN A 24 -12.64 -29.00 -15.57
N LYS A 25 -12.30 -29.96 -16.39
CA LYS A 25 -12.66 -30.01 -17.80
C LYS A 25 -14.17 -29.92 -18.07
N VAL A 26 -14.97 -30.47 -17.18
CA VAL A 26 -16.42 -30.48 -17.31
C VAL A 26 -17.00 -29.07 -17.29
N THR A 27 -16.29 -28.16 -16.67
CA THR A 27 -16.68 -26.76 -16.54
C THR A 27 -15.56 -25.85 -17.01
N GLU A 28 -15.07 -26.04 -18.21
CA GLU A 28 -13.91 -25.33 -18.74
C GLU A 28 -14.00 -23.82 -18.65
N SER A 29 -15.12 -23.24 -19.06
CA SER A 29 -15.35 -21.80 -18.98
C SER A 29 -15.35 -21.31 -17.53
N THR A 30 -15.97 -22.05 -16.63
CA THR A 30 -16.01 -21.74 -15.21
C THR A 30 -14.63 -21.82 -14.57
N THR A 31 -13.82 -22.78 -14.98
CA THR A 31 -12.45 -22.95 -14.50
C THR A 31 -11.56 -21.77 -14.87
N GLU A 32 -11.65 -21.29 -16.09
CA GLU A 32 -10.92 -20.11 -16.53
C GLU A 32 -11.29 -18.87 -15.73
N VAL A 33 -12.56 -18.66 -15.52
CA VAL A 33 -13.08 -17.54 -14.71
C VAL A 33 -12.60 -17.64 -13.27
N VAL A 34 -12.63 -18.83 -12.68
CA VAL A 34 -12.14 -19.04 -11.31
C VAL A 34 -10.65 -18.76 -11.20
N ALA A 35 -9.83 -19.17 -12.15
CA ALA A 35 -8.41 -18.87 -12.16
C ALA A 35 -8.15 -17.36 -12.22
N SER A 36 -8.87 -16.61 -13.04
CA SER A 36 -8.79 -15.16 -13.11
C SER A 36 -9.22 -14.49 -11.80
N GLN A 37 -10.29 -14.95 -11.20
CA GLN A 37 -10.76 -14.45 -9.91
C GLN A 37 -9.76 -14.69 -8.79
N THR A 38 -9.13 -15.86 -8.74
CA THR A 38 -8.10 -16.17 -7.75
C THR A 38 -6.91 -15.23 -7.84
N ALA A 39 -6.42 -14.94 -9.05
CA ALA A 39 -5.35 -13.98 -9.24
C ALA A 39 -5.75 -12.56 -8.79
N ALA A 40 -6.95 -12.11 -9.12
CA ALA A 40 -7.49 -10.83 -8.70
C ALA A 40 -7.64 -10.74 -7.18
N ILE A 41 -8.12 -11.78 -6.53
CA ILE A 41 -8.27 -11.86 -5.07
C ILE A 41 -6.91 -11.76 -4.38
N THR A 42 -5.88 -12.42 -4.88
CA THR A 42 -4.52 -12.37 -4.31
C THR A 42 -3.96 -10.95 -4.34
N VAL A 43 -4.12 -10.24 -5.44
CA VAL A 43 -3.69 -8.83 -5.56
C VAL A 43 -4.48 -7.94 -4.60
N ALA A 44 -5.79 -8.11 -4.52
CA ALA A 44 -6.63 -7.35 -3.61
C ALA A 44 -6.30 -7.60 -2.13
N GLU A 45 -5.97 -8.82 -1.75
CA GLU A 45 -5.53 -9.15 -0.40
C GLU A 45 -4.22 -8.46 -0.03
N GLU A 46 -3.24 -8.44 -0.91
CA GLU A 46 -1.97 -7.76 -0.70
C GLU A 46 -2.15 -6.25 -0.54
N GLU A 47 -2.96 -5.63 -1.37
CA GLU A 47 -3.30 -4.21 -1.25
C GLU A 47 -4.05 -3.91 0.06
N ALA A 48 -4.97 -4.76 0.46
CA ALA A 48 -5.72 -4.62 1.70
C ALA A 48 -4.82 -4.75 2.94
N GLU A 49 -3.88 -5.68 2.95
CA GLU A 49 -2.89 -5.83 4.01
C GLU A 49 -1.96 -4.62 4.11
N THR A 50 -1.51 -4.10 2.99
CA THR A 50 -0.69 -2.88 2.92
C THR A 50 -1.45 -1.68 3.47
N SER A 51 -2.69 -1.49 3.06
CA SER A 51 -3.54 -0.41 3.55
C SER A 51 -3.80 -0.52 5.06
N ALA A 52 -4.09 -1.71 5.56
CA ALA A 52 -4.30 -1.95 6.98
C ALA A 52 -3.02 -1.66 7.80
N SER A 53 -1.87 -2.09 7.34
CA SER A 53 -0.58 -1.81 7.96
C SER A 53 -0.28 -0.31 8.01
N ASN A 54 -0.51 0.39 6.91
CA ASN A 54 -0.30 1.83 6.82
C ASN A 54 -1.21 2.60 7.79
N LYS A 55 -2.47 2.19 7.92
CA LYS A 55 -3.42 2.78 8.87
C LYS A 55 -2.96 2.63 10.31
N ILE A 56 -2.45 1.47 10.68
CA ILE A 56 -1.92 1.23 12.03
C ILE A 56 -0.75 2.17 12.31
N MET A 57 0.21 2.28 11.41
CA MET A 57 1.36 3.17 11.56
C MET A 57 0.96 4.64 11.70
N VAL A 58 0.02 5.10 10.89
CA VAL A 58 -0.50 6.47 10.96
C VAL A 58 -1.23 6.71 12.28
N ALA A 59 -2.05 5.78 12.70
CA ALA A 59 -2.80 5.87 13.96
C ALA A 59 -1.87 5.92 15.17
N GLU A 60 -0.86 5.07 15.21
CA GLU A 60 0.15 5.06 16.27
C GLU A 60 0.92 6.38 16.32
N ALA A 61 1.33 6.92 15.19
CA ALA A 61 2.04 8.19 15.11
C ALA A 61 1.18 9.36 15.62
N LEU A 62 -0.11 9.35 15.31
CA LEU A 62 -1.05 10.40 15.74
C LEU A 62 -1.57 10.18 17.16
N GLY A 63 -1.46 8.97 17.71
CA GLY A 63 -2.03 8.60 19.00
C GLY A 63 -3.56 8.49 19.00
N ILE A 64 -4.12 8.04 17.89
CA ILE A 64 -5.56 7.83 17.69
C ILE A 64 -5.84 6.38 17.27
N GLU A 65 -7.11 6.00 17.23
CA GLU A 65 -7.50 4.66 16.84
C GLU A 65 -7.35 4.42 15.32
N PRO A 66 -6.93 3.22 14.89
CA PRO A 66 -6.82 2.89 13.47
C PRO A 66 -8.14 2.99 12.70
N SER A 67 -9.27 2.89 13.41
CA SER A 67 -10.60 3.03 12.84
C SER A 67 -11.08 4.48 12.71
N ASP A 68 -10.28 5.44 13.16
CA ASP A 68 -10.63 6.86 13.05
C ASP A 68 -10.71 7.31 11.60
N ARG A 69 -11.73 8.10 11.29
CA ARG A 69 -11.93 8.64 9.94
C ARG A 69 -10.74 9.46 9.43
N ALA A 70 -10.00 10.10 10.34
CA ALA A 70 -8.79 10.84 9.99
C ALA A 70 -7.71 9.88 9.43
N VAL A 71 -7.57 8.70 10.02
CA VAL A 71 -6.64 7.67 9.53
C VAL A 71 -7.03 7.22 8.13
N ASP A 72 -8.32 6.99 7.88
CA ASP A 72 -8.82 6.61 6.55
C ASP A 72 -8.49 7.66 5.49
N LYS A 73 -8.68 8.93 5.82
CA LYS A 73 -8.37 10.05 4.91
C LYS A 73 -6.87 10.15 4.61
N ILE A 74 -6.05 9.99 5.62
CA ILE A 74 -4.59 10.02 5.46
C ILE A 74 -4.12 8.82 4.63
N ALA A 75 -4.63 7.63 4.91
CA ALA A 75 -4.32 6.43 4.14
C ALA A 75 -4.74 6.59 2.66
N ALA A 76 -5.91 7.14 2.40
CA ALA A 76 -6.36 7.43 1.03
C ALA A 76 -5.45 8.43 0.32
N SER A 77 -4.94 9.43 1.04
CA SER A 77 -3.97 10.39 0.48
C SER A 77 -2.63 9.71 0.17
N LEU A 78 -2.17 8.80 1.02
CA LEU A 78 -0.96 8.01 0.76
C LEU A 78 -1.10 7.12 -0.46
N ASP A 79 -2.25 6.49 -0.64
CA ASP A 79 -2.55 5.69 -1.83
C ASP A 79 -2.58 6.56 -3.09
N ALA A 80 -3.16 7.75 -3.02
CA ALA A 80 -3.19 8.70 -4.14
C ALA A 80 -1.80 9.20 -4.52
N ILE A 81 -0.90 9.36 -3.55
CA ILE A 81 0.50 9.73 -3.77
C ILE A 81 1.30 8.55 -4.34
N GLY A 82 0.87 7.32 -4.07
CA GLY A 82 1.55 6.12 -4.51
C GLY A 82 2.73 5.70 -3.63
N THR A 83 2.64 5.95 -2.32
CA THR A 83 3.71 5.58 -1.37
C THR A 83 3.90 4.07 -1.22
N GLY A 84 2.86 3.28 -1.47
CA GLY A 84 2.86 1.86 -1.19
C GLY A 84 2.95 1.58 0.31
N LYS A 85 3.58 0.47 0.67
CA LYS A 85 3.76 0.08 2.06
C LYS A 85 4.73 1.00 2.79
N LEU A 86 4.36 1.39 4.00
CA LEU A 86 5.19 2.26 4.84
C LEU A 86 6.18 1.44 5.65
N GLN A 87 7.38 1.96 5.81
CA GLN A 87 8.41 1.43 6.69
C GLN A 87 8.35 2.08 8.07
N SER A 88 8.15 3.39 8.11
CA SER A 88 8.01 4.13 9.36
C SER A 88 7.16 5.38 9.19
N THR A 89 6.53 5.79 10.28
CA THR A 89 5.75 7.03 10.37
C THR A 89 6.00 7.67 11.72
N THR A 90 6.41 8.93 11.71
CA THR A 90 6.64 9.71 12.92
C THR A 90 5.89 11.03 12.85
N LYS A 91 5.40 11.48 13.99
CA LYS A 91 4.73 12.76 14.14
C LYS A 91 5.73 13.83 14.58
N ASP A 92 5.62 14.97 13.96
CA ASP A 92 6.35 16.17 14.32
C ASP A 92 5.40 17.37 14.39
N THR A 93 5.87 18.48 14.86
CA THR A 93 5.12 19.75 14.86
C THR A 93 6.00 20.84 14.32
N GLU A 94 5.55 21.47 13.25
CA GLU A 94 6.25 22.54 12.58
C GLU A 94 5.33 23.75 12.48
N ASN A 95 5.73 24.89 13.01
CA ASN A 95 4.93 26.13 13.03
C ASN A 95 3.52 25.97 13.61
N GLY A 96 3.32 25.06 14.58
CA GLY A 96 2.03 24.77 15.18
C GLY A 96 1.15 23.81 14.36
N GLU A 97 1.61 23.34 13.23
CA GLU A 97 0.93 22.35 12.43
C GLU A 97 1.52 20.95 12.65
N VAL A 98 0.68 19.95 12.59
CA VAL A 98 1.12 18.55 12.67
C VAL A 98 1.69 18.12 11.33
N VAL A 99 2.88 17.55 11.39
CA VAL A 99 3.56 17.00 10.22
C VAL A 99 3.84 15.52 10.46
N LEU A 100 3.44 14.67 9.53
CA LEU A 100 3.84 13.28 9.53
C LEU A 100 5.05 13.09 8.61
N ASN A 101 6.13 12.61 9.17
CA ASN A 101 7.29 12.18 8.42
C ASN A 101 7.14 10.70 8.11
N ILE A 102 7.12 10.35 6.85
CA ILE A 102 6.84 9.00 6.36
C ILE A 102 8.02 8.51 5.56
N VAL A 103 8.44 7.28 5.85
CA VAL A 103 9.41 6.55 5.05
C VAL A 103 8.69 5.36 4.46
N ALA A 104 8.66 5.27 3.15
CA ALA A 104 8.11 4.13 2.42
C ALA A 104 9.12 2.98 2.36
N GLU A 105 8.64 1.79 2.06
CA GLU A 105 9.48 0.58 2.01
C GLU A 105 10.57 0.66 0.92
N ASP A 106 10.36 1.45 -0.12
CA ASP A 106 11.33 1.74 -1.17
C ASP A 106 12.35 2.84 -0.80
N ALA A 107 12.39 3.25 0.47
CA ALA A 107 13.22 4.31 1.02
C ALA A 107 12.86 5.74 0.55
N MET A 108 11.73 5.94 -0.11
CA MET A 108 11.23 7.28 -0.41
C MET A 108 10.68 7.93 0.85
N GLU A 109 11.01 9.19 1.05
CA GLU A 109 10.60 9.96 2.21
C GLU A 109 9.58 11.03 1.82
N PHE A 110 8.55 11.17 2.67
CA PHE A 110 7.49 12.15 2.48
C PHE A 110 7.20 12.91 3.77
N ARG A 111 6.80 14.17 3.62
CA ARG A 111 6.26 14.97 4.71
C ARG A 111 4.82 15.34 4.40
N LEU A 112 3.90 14.91 5.25
CA LEU A 112 2.49 15.24 5.14
C LEU A 112 2.15 16.33 6.15
N TYR A 113 1.68 17.45 5.64
CA TYR A 113 1.21 18.57 6.45
C TYR A 113 -0.29 18.40 6.69
N LEU A 114 -0.68 18.33 7.97
CA LEU A 114 -2.05 18.09 8.37
C LEU A 114 -2.74 19.38 8.83
N SER A 115 -4.05 19.45 8.57
CA SER A 115 -4.91 20.47 9.17
C SER A 115 -5.20 20.14 10.63
N ALA A 116 -5.85 21.07 11.34
CA ALA A 116 -6.33 20.86 12.71
C ALA A 116 -7.30 19.66 12.83
N SER A 117 -7.95 19.27 11.76
CA SER A 117 -8.83 18.09 11.68
C SER A 117 -8.13 16.82 11.22
N ASN A 118 -6.81 16.79 11.21
CA ASN A 118 -5.99 15.67 10.73
C ASN A 118 -6.27 15.28 9.26
N SER A 119 -6.65 16.25 8.43
CA SER A 119 -6.74 16.05 6.98
C SER A 119 -5.46 16.50 6.30
N VAL A 120 -5.04 15.78 5.27
CA VAL A 120 -3.82 16.14 4.53
C VAL A 120 -4.05 17.41 3.72
N LYS A 121 -3.29 18.46 4.03
CA LYS A 121 -3.28 19.75 3.30
C LYS A 121 -2.29 19.74 2.15
N ALA A 122 -1.13 19.15 2.39
CA ALA A 122 -0.06 19.10 1.41
C ALA A 122 0.85 17.92 1.72
N ALA A 123 1.53 17.41 0.71
CA ALA A 123 2.54 16.39 0.86
C ALA A 123 3.76 16.72 -0.01
N LEU A 124 4.91 16.70 0.62
CA LEU A 124 6.20 16.92 -0.01
C LEU A 124 6.98 15.61 -0.06
N CYS A 125 7.42 15.21 -1.23
CA CYS A 125 8.43 14.16 -1.35
C CYS A 125 9.80 14.75 -1.04
N THR A 126 10.36 14.44 0.12
CA THR A 126 11.64 15.00 0.53
C THR A 126 12.82 14.41 -0.22
N SER A 127 12.68 13.20 -0.72
CA SER A 127 13.70 12.54 -1.54
C SER A 127 13.92 13.23 -2.89
N THR A 128 12.86 13.77 -3.49
CA THR A 128 12.93 14.51 -4.77
C THR A 128 12.78 16.01 -4.60
N ASN A 129 12.38 16.46 -3.41
CA ASN A 129 12.05 17.83 -3.09
C ASN A 129 10.90 18.39 -3.96
N GLU A 130 9.94 17.55 -4.26
CA GLU A 130 8.77 17.90 -5.08
C GLU A 130 7.46 17.78 -4.27
N TRP A 131 6.58 18.74 -4.47
CA TRP A 131 5.24 18.68 -3.91
C TRP A 131 4.39 17.68 -4.70
N VAL A 132 4.01 16.58 -4.06
CA VAL A 132 3.20 15.52 -4.66
C VAL A 132 1.70 15.70 -4.40
N LEU A 133 1.36 16.48 -3.39
CA LEU A 133 0.00 16.92 -3.09
C LEU A 133 0.04 18.35 -2.58
N LYS A 134 -0.83 19.18 -3.09
CA LYS A 134 -1.00 20.55 -2.61
C LYS A 134 -2.49 20.88 -2.63
N SER A 135 -3.05 21.17 -1.46
CA SER A 135 -4.42 21.64 -1.38
C SER A 135 -4.52 23.03 -2.02
N GLU A 136 -5.39 23.15 -2.96
CA GLU A 136 -5.77 24.47 -3.47
C GLU A 136 -6.68 25.14 -2.43
N GLU A 137 -6.21 26.21 -1.85
CA GLU A 137 -7.04 27.09 -1.02
C GLU A 137 -7.84 28.04 -1.89
#